data_6f86566e5f92b1e17f2ba4da4e572475
#
_entry.id   6f86566e5f92b1e17f2ba4da4e572475
#
_cell.length_a   1.000
_cell.length_b   1.000
_cell.length_c   1.000
_cell.angle_alpha   90.00
_cell.angle_beta   90.00
_cell.angle_gamma   90.00
#
_symmetry.space_group_name_H-M   'P 1'
#
loop_
_entity.id
_entity.type
_entity.pdbx_description
1 polymer ?
#
loop_
_entity_poly.entity_id
_entity_poly.type
_entity_poly.pdbx_seq_one_letter_code
_entity_poly.pdbx_strand_id
1 'polypeptide(L)'
;MRRLVLTASVACLCAAAPDDGADRERGPLLQDFDALGAWFDGVAAIPSPSTTRVPPNVSIAIVGGGITGLATAMMLDSVGLHNWELIEASDRVGGRFRTKFVGGTQEWAEMGPMRLPYAVTYKSDNSTHQYTDHQMTFQLAELLNEMNKDEPGLRIDFIPWIQHHANELIARGTGRHPDGRVPTRAEIAADPRLGRPAPLSTAEYGETKAKMQRILMSEARLRSIQRDPWRAHRRAMDEGLDDWSEQAMMRHAFNASDDVTDAIWTASDYDVFWDEMVHNSNLAQDGGAGALGETDWRCVDGGFNRMTDAFLPHVRDRLRLGRKVTRLEPVRRQPDGRTRTRLWWRPAAGNGTGRRPESGEYDYTIMTAPFTMTRFMDLPAFSSVLSRAMSEQGLRFKSACKVSLLFRERFWERGPRPIFGGYSMPASLAVGALYYPVYGLGEPGRPGLITHYRGGDWSDRFVSLTDAQHADLVLDAVADLHGDEARQLYTGHFERLCWLQDEHAAAAWCRPDVEQHRLYMPAYHRTEHNTIFVGEHTAPTHAWISSSLHSAVRGSVQLLLELGLVDQAKQLNEQWMGRWIGRGG
;
A
#
# COMPACT_ATOMS: atom_id res chain seq x y z
N MET A 1 -15.94 -8.71 49.63
CA MET A 1 -15.81 -9.79 48.65
C MET A 1 -14.48 -9.62 47.93
N ARG A 2 -13.57 -10.56 48.14
CA ARG A 2 -12.20 -10.49 47.63
C ARG A 2 -12.22 -10.81 46.11
N ARG A 3 -11.74 -9.91 45.26
CA ARG A 3 -11.45 -10.21 43.85
C ARG A 3 -10.16 -11.01 43.79
N LEU A 4 -10.27 -12.24 43.32
CA LEU A 4 -9.13 -13.05 42.89
C LEU A 4 -8.55 -12.39 41.62
N VAL A 5 -7.31 -11.98 41.69
CA VAL A 5 -6.50 -11.66 40.51
C VAL A 5 -5.95 -12.99 40.02
N LEU A 6 -6.50 -13.51 38.92
CA LEU A 6 -5.88 -14.60 38.17
C LEU A 6 -4.80 -14.00 37.25
N THR A 7 -3.56 -14.07 37.69
CA THR A 7 -2.41 -13.99 36.78
C THR A 7 -2.26 -15.35 36.10
N ALA A 8 -2.85 -15.49 34.92
CA ALA A 8 -2.58 -16.61 34.05
C ALA A 8 -1.30 -16.33 33.27
N SER A 9 -0.18 -16.86 33.77
CA SER A 9 1.01 -17.05 32.94
C SER A 9 0.68 -18.11 31.89
N VAL A 10 0.38 -17.72 30.70
CA VAL A 10 0.32 -18.62 29.54
C VAL A 10 1.76 -18.96 29.18
N ALA A 11 2.27 -20.05 29.74
CA ALA A 11 3.46 -20.70 29.22
C ALA A 11 3.10 -21.22 27.82
N CYS A 12 3.62 -20.57 26.79
CA CYS A 12 3.53 -21.04 25.42
C CYS A 12 4.28 -22.36 25.32
N LEU A 13 3.56 -23.48 25.42
CA LEU A 13 4.04 -24.77 25.00
C LEU A 13 4.11 -24.76 23.47
N CYS A 14 5.23 -24.32 22.94
CA CYS A 14 5.63 -24.65 21.59
C CYS A 14 5.91 -26.16 21.56
N ALA A 15 4.87 -26.95 21.32
CA ALA A 15 5.08 -28.32 20.85
C ALA A 15 5.77 -28.20 19.50
N ALA A 16 7.03 -28.62 19.45
CA ALA A 16 7.76 -28.76 18.21
C ALA A 16 6.91 -29.64 17.27
N ALA A 17 6.54 -29.11 16.12
CA ALA A 17 5.98 -29.90 15.04
C ALA A 17 6.97 -31.01 14.69
N PRO A 18 6.51 -32.19 14.27
CA PRO A 18 7.42 -33.25 13.88
C PRO A 18 8.29 -32.76 12.75
N ASP A 19 9.59 -32.97 12.90
CA ASP A 19 10.66 -32.66 11.94
C ASP A 19 10.44 -33.56 10.69
N ASP A 20 9.65 -33.07 9.74
CA ASP A 20 9.45 -33.69 8.44
C ASP A 20 10.55 -33.24 7.51
N GLY A 21 11.73 -33.74 7.69
CA GLY A 21 12.87 -33.82 6.76
C GLY A 21 13.08 -32.76 5.67
N ALA A 22 12.17 -31.80 5.52
CA ALA A 22 12.23 -30.72 4.55
C ALA A 22 13.24 -29.61 4.93
N ASP A 23 13.64 -29.55 6.20
CA ASP A 23 14.54 -28.51 6.71
C ASP A 23 16.04 -28.80 6.49
N ARG A 24 16.40 -29.99 5.97
CA ARG A 24 17.82 -30.36 5.81
C ARG A 24 18.52 -29.81 4.57
N GLU A 25 17.81 -29.19 3.64
CA GLU A 25 18.40 -28.61 2.42
C GLU A 25 18.64 -27.10 2.48
N ARG A 26 18.26 -26.42 3.58
CA ARG A 26 18.52 -24.99 3.76
C ARG A 26 19.94 -24.78 4.25
N GLY A 27 20.70 -23.98 3.50
CA GLY A 27 22.05 -23.58 3.92
C GLY A 27 22.01 -22.90 5.30
N PRO A 28 23.09 -23.06 6.12
CA PRO A 28 23.13 -22.53 7.49
C PRO A 28 22.94 -21.02 7.63
N LEU A 29 22.98 -20.27 6.54
CA LEU A 29 22.86 -18.81 6.52
C LEU A 29 21.43 -18.29 6.68
N LEU A 30 20.40 -19.12 6.51
CA LEU A 30 18.99 -18.71 6.58
C LEU A 30 18.32 -19.03 7.92
N GLN A 31 18.93 -19.85 8.77
CA GLN A 31 18.34 -20.27 10.04
C GLN A 31 18.23 -19.13 11.06
N ASP A 32 19.12 -18.12 10.97
CA ASP A 32 19.16 -16.97 11.88
C ASP A 32 18.62 -15.68 11.23
N PHE A 33 17.91 -15.79 10.09
CA PHE A 33 17.39 -14.64 9.38
C PHE A 33 16.17 -14.05 10.11
N ASP A 34 16.34 -12.89 10.72
CA ASP A 34 15.24 -12.19 11.40
C ASP A 34 14.28 -11.58 10.38
N ALA A 35 13.13 -12.22 10.23
CA ALA A 35 12.08 -11.80 9.30
C ALA A 35 11.35 -10.51 9.71
N LEU A 36 11.50 -10.03 10.96
CA LEU A 36 10.71 -8.95 11.54
C LEU A 36 11.39 -7.57 11.52
N GLY A 37 12.32 -7.32 10.61
CA GLY A 37 12.82 -5.97 10.40
C GLY A 37 14.32 -5.75 10.53
N ALA A 38 15.07 -6.67 11.18
CA ALA A 38 16.53 -6.59 11.21
C ALA A 38 17.19 -7.30 10.00
N TRP A 39 16.40 -7.86 9.07
CA TRP A 39 16.94 -8.59 7.92
C TRP A 39 17.91 -7.75 7.10
N PHE A 40 17.67 -6.46 7.00
CA PHE A 40 18.51 -5.52 6.29
C PHE A 40 19.92 -5.44 6.88
N ASP A 41 20.03 -5.21 8.19
CA ASP A 41 21.31 -5.17 8.91
C ASP A 41 21.94 -6.57 8.95
N GLY A 42 21.12 -7.61 9.11
CA GLY A 42 21.54 -9.01 9.08
C GLY A 42 22.24 -9.38 7.77
N VAL A 43 21.70 -8.98 6.62
CA VAL A 43 22.33 -9.20 5.31
C VAL A 43 23.70 -8.53 5.22
N ALA A 44 23.79 -7.28 5.69
CA ALA A 44 25.07 -6.56 5.69
C ALA A 44 26.14 -7.24 6.56
N ALA A 45 25.74 -7.91 7.65
CA ALA A 45 26.61 -8.61 8.58
C ALA A 45 27.09 -10.01 8.10
N ILE A 46 26.43 -10.62 7.10
CA ILE A 46 26.82 -11.93 6.58
C ILE A 46 28.26 -11.86 6.05
N PRO A 47 29.18 -12.76 6.44
CA PRO A 47 30.52 -12.80 5.87
C PRO A 47 30.49 -13.03 4.36
N SER A 48 31.27 -12.25 3.60
CA SER A 48 31.45 -12.52 2.17
C SER A 48 32.21 -13.83 1.97
N PRO A 49 31.82 -14.67 0.99
CA PRO A 49 32.52 -15.91 0.71
C PRO A 49 33.94 -15.62 0.21
N SER A 50 34.86 -16.55 0.45
CA SER A 50 36.26 -16.44 0.01
C SER A 50 36.46 -16.43 -1.51
N THR A 51 35.42 -16.84 -2.26
CA THR A 51 35.39 -16.85 -3.73
C THR A 51 34.08 -16.28 -4.22
N THR A 52 34.15 -15.36 -5.20
CA THR A 52 32.96 -14.84 -5.87
C THR A 52 32.25 -15.94 -6.64
N ARG A 53 30.98 -16.17 -6.37
CA ARG A 53 30.17 -17.12 -7.13
C ARG A 53 29.61 -16.47 -8.38
N VAL A 54 29.66 -17.18 -9.49
CA VAL A 54 28.97 -16.81 -10.72
C VAL A 54 27.49 -17.17 -10.57
N PRO A 55 26.56 -16.29 -10.95
CA PRO A 55 25.14 -16.60 -10.90
C PRO A 55 24.81 -17.88 -11.67
N PRO A 56 24.11 -18.84 -11.05
CA PRO A 56 23.71 -20.07 -11.73
C PRO A 56 22.59 -19.80 -12.73
N ASN A 57 22.51 -20.62 -13.77
CA ASN A 57 21.41 -20.57 -14.72
C ASN A 57 20.17 -21.27 -14.15
N VAL A 58 19.58 -20.70 -13.10
CA VAL A 58 18.33 -21.19 -12.51
C VAL A 58 17.13 -20.57 -13.21
N SER A 59 16.09 -21.36 -13.45
CA SER A 59 14.84 -20.87 -14.02
C SER A 59 13.91 -20.34 -12.92
N ILE A 60 13.40 -19.11 -13.12
CA ILE A 60 12.61 -18.41 -12.12
C ILE A 60 11.27 -17.98 -12.75
N ALA A 61 10.16 -18.36 -12.12
CA ALA A 61 8.86 -17.78 -12.44
C ALA A 61 8.57 -16.59 -11.50
N ILE A 62 8.20 -15.45 -12.08
CA ILE A 62 7.66 -14.31 -11.34
C ILE A 62 6.17 -14.26 -11.65
N VAL A 63 5.30 -14.50 -10.65
CA VAL A 63 3.85 -14.58 -10.84
C VAL A 63 3.21 -13.28 -10.39
N GLY A 64 2.75 -12.50 -11.36
CA GLY A 64 2.12 -11.18 -11.20
C GLY A 64 2.95 -10.05 -11.79
N GLY A 65 2.40 -9.35 -12.79
CA GLY A 65 3.01 -8.23 -13.50
C GLY A 65 2.73 -6.85 -12.86
N GLY A 66 2.45 -6.80 -11.55
CA GLY A 66 2.40 -5.57 -10.77
C GLY A 66 3.79 -4.97 -10.54
N ILE A 67 3.86 -3.79 -9.90
CA ILE A 67 5.13 -3.10 -9.65
C ILE A 67 6.15 -3.98 -8.91
N THR A 68 5.72 -4.84 -7.98
CA THR A 68 6.59 -5.79 -7.28
C THR A 68 7.26 -6.76 -8.25
N GLY A 69 6.48 -7.39 -9.15
CA GLY A 69 7.03 -8.36 -10.11
C GLY A 69 7.95 -7.71 -11.13
N LEU A 70 7.58 -6.53 -11.63
CA LEU A 70 8.40 -5.74 -12.55
C LEU A 70 9.74 -5.33 -11.91
N ALA A 71 9.70 -4.81 -10.68
CA ALA A 71 10.89 -4.44 -9.94
C ALA A 71 11.77 -5.67 -9.61
N THR A 72 11.16 -6.79 -9.23
CA THR A 72 11.87 -8.06 -9.00
C THR A 72 12.62 -8.50 -10.26
N ALA A 73 11.97 -8.48 -11.43
CA ALA A 73 12.59 -8.84 -12.71
C ALA A 73 13.83 -7.98 -13.01
N MET A 74 13.69 -6.66 -12.83
CA MET A 74 14.80 -5.70 -13.00
C MET A 74 15.95 -5.96 -12.00
N MET A 75 15.62 -6.22 -10.74
CA MET A 75 16.60 -6.51 -9.69
C MET A 75 17.38 -7.80 -9.97
N LEU A 76 16.70 -8.86 -10.43
CA LEU A 76 17.35 -10.10 -10.83
C LEU A 76 18.29 -9.89 -12.02
N ASP A 77 17.87 -9.12 -13.03
CA ASP A 77 18.73 -8.77 -14.16
C ASP A 77 19.98 -7.99 -13.71
N SER A 78 19.84 -7.07 -12.76
CA SER A 78 20.96 -6.25 -12.27
C SER A 78 22.09 -7.05 -11.58
N VAL A 79 21.78 -8.26 -11.14
CA VAL A 79 22.73 -9.18 -10.47
C VAL A 79 23.08 -10.40 -11.31
N GLY A 80 22.72 -10.42 -12.61
CA GLY A 80 23.08 -11.46 -13.57
C GLY A 80 22.19 -12.69 -13.56
N LEU A 81 21.02 -12.65 -12.94
CA LEU A 81 20.00 -13.71 -13.01
C LEU A 81 18.99 -13.39 -14.12
N HIS A 82 19.26 -13.85 -15.35
CA HIS A 82 18.48 -13.48 -16.52
C HIS A 82 17.44 -14.52 -16.96
N ASN A 83 17.47 -15.73 -16.40
CA ASN A 83 16.58 -16.83 -16.78
C ASN A 83 15.27 -16.81 -15.96
N TRP A 84 14.48 -15.75 -16.17
CA TRP A 84 13.17 -15.61 -15.53
C TRP A 84 12.05 -15.39 -16.57
N GLU A 85 10.83 -15.74 -16.21
CA GLU A 85 9.60 -15.40 -16.92
C GLU A 85 8.65 -14.66 -15.97
N LEU A 86 8.07 -13.55 -16.47
CA LEU A 86 7.03 -12.77 -15.77
C LEU A 86 5.65 -13.19 -16.29
N ILE A 87 4.86 -13.82 -15.44
CA ILE A 87 3.56 -14.41 -15.78
C ILE A 87 2.46 -13.52 -15.20
N GLU A 88 1.66 -12.89 -16.07
CA GLU A 88 0.59 -11.96 -15.68
C GLU A 88 -0.78 -12.47 -16.14
N ALA A 89 -1.76 -12.39 -15.24
CA ALA A 89 -3.12 -12.88 -15.49
C ALA A 89 -3.91 -12.00 -16.46
N SER A 90 -3.69 -10.68 -16.41
CA SER A 90 -4.38 -9.71 -17.26
C SER A 90 -3.70 -9.53 -18.62
N ASP A 91 -4.26 -8.69 -19.45
CA ASP A 91 -3.75 -8.26 -20.75
C ASP A 91 -2.74 -7.09 -20.66
N ARG A 92 -2.41 -6.63 -19.45
CA ARG A 92 -1.53 -5.50 -19.17
C ARG A 92 -0.67 -5.74 -17.92
N VAL A 93 0.41 -4.99 -17.81
CA VAL A 93 1.19 -4.88 -16.57
C VAL A 93 0.61 -3.81 -15.63
N GLY A 94 1.10 -3.74 -14.41
CA GLY A 94 0.84 -2.68 -13.45
C GLY A 94 -0.07 -3.08 -12.27
N GLY A 95 -0.86 -4.15 -12.39
CA GLY A 95 -1.73 -4.59 -11.29
C GLY A 95 -2.65 -3.47 -10.79
N ARG A 96 -2.46 -3.02 -9.54
CA ARG A 96 -3.24 -1.94 -8.91
C ARG A 96 -2.91 -0.52 -9.39
N PHE A 97 -1.91 -0.31 -10.22
CA PHE A 97 -1.75 0.93 -10.97
C PHE A 97 -2.84 1.00 -12.03
N ARG A 98 -3.63 2.06 -12.02
CA ARG A 98 -4.81 2.19 -12.87
C ARG A 98 -5.13 3.67 -13.15
N THR A 99 -4.40 4.24 -14.09
CA THR A 99 -4.71 5.57 -14.64
C THR A 99 -5.75 5.42 -15.76
N LYS A 100 -6.75 6.28 -15.81
CA LYS A 100 -7.82 6.31 -16.81
C LYS A 100 -7.96 7.71 -17.39
N PHE A 101 -7.94 7.83 -18.70
CA PHE A 101 -8.31 9.06 -19.43
C PHE A 101 -9.81 9.05 -19.67
N VAL A 102 -10.51 10.10 -19.24
CA VAL A 102 -11.98 10.10 -19.17
C VAL A 102 -12.60 10.83 -20.36
N GLY A 103 -13.64 10.25 -20.95
CA GLY A 103 -14.42 10.88 -22.02
C GLY A 103 -13.64 11.22 -23.29
N GLY A 104 -12.54 10.52 -23.58
CA GLY A 104 -11.68 10.79 -24.74
C GLY A 104 -10.87 12.10 -24.64
N THR A 105 -10.78 12.69 -23.46
CA THR A 105 -10.01 13.91 -23.18
C THR A 105 -8.59 13.56 -22.71
N GLN A 106 -7.77 14.59 -22.45
CA GLN A 106 -6.47 14.45 -21.80
C GLN A 106 -6.58 14.48 -20.26
N GLU A 107 -7.79 14.63 -19.73
CA GLU A 107 -8.02 14.59 -18.28
C GLU A 107 -7.91 13.16 -17.78
N TRP A 108 -7.05 12.95 -16.77
CA TRP A 108 -6.75 11.63 -16.23
C TRP A 108 -7.15 11.48 -14.75
N ALA A 109 -7.67 10.31 -14.44
CA ALA A 109 -8.09 9.90 -13.10
C ALA A 109 -7.22 8.76 -12.59
N GLU A 110 -6.79 8.87 -11.34
CA GLU A 110 -6.08 7.79 -10.64
C GLU A 110 -7.06 6.91 -9.88
N MET A 111 -7.28 5.72 -10.40
CA MET A 111 -8.13 4.71 -9.76
C MET A 111 -7.34 3.84 -8.76
N GLY A 112 -6.01 3.85 -8.86
CA GLY A 112 -5.05 3.19 -7.95
C GLY A 112 -4.31 4.21 -7.06
N PRO A 113 -2.95 4.15 -6.99
CA PRO A 113 -2.14 5.15 -6.30
C PRO A 113 -2.44 6.54 -6.82
N MET A 114 -2.42 7.56 -5.97
CA MET A 114 -2.77 8.92 -6.40
C MET A 114 -1.76 9.96 -5.92
N ARG A 115 -0.96 9.66 -4.91
CA ARG A 115 0.04 10.56 -4.32
C ARG A 115 1.13 9.79 -3.59
N LEU A 116 2.26 10.45 -3.36
CA LEU A 116 3.42 9.96 -2.62
C LEU A 116 3.91 11.03 -1.66
N PRO A 117 4.20 10.73 -0.39
CA PRO A 117 4.90 11.66 0.49
C PRO A 117 6.39 11.68 0.11
N TYR A 118 6.92 12.86 -0.18
CA TYR A 118 8.33 13.04 -0.55
C TYR A 118 9.17 13.41 0.66
N ALA A 119 8.78 14.47 1.37
CA ALA A 119 9.49 14.99 2.52
C ALA A 119 8.51 15.62 3.51
N VAL A 120 8.95 15.80 4.75
CA VAL A 120 8.22 16.52 5.79
C VAL A 120 9.09 17.64 6.35
N THR A 121 8.50 18.84 6.52
CA THR A 121 9.13 19.96 7.22
C THR A 121 8.48 20.09 8.59
N TYR A 122 9.25 19.88 9.66
CA TYR A 122 8.74 19.94 11.03
C TYR A 122 8.62 21.37 11.52
N LYS A 123 7.51 21.69 12.22
CA LYS A 123 7.26 23.04 12.78
C LYS A 123 8.14 23.37 13.98
N SER A 124 8.60 22.36 14.71
CA SER A 124 9.38 22.53 15.94
C SER A 124 10.75 23.18 15.70
N ASP A 125 11.40 22.86 14.58
CA ASP A 125 12.76 23.30 14.26
C ASP A 125 12.95 23.72 12.81
N ASN A 126 11.89 23.72 12.02
CA ASN A 126 11.88 24.02 10.58
C ASN A 126 12.82 23.12 9.77
N SER A 127 13.15 21.93 10.28
CA SER A 127 13.98 20.96 9.57
C SER A 127 13.16 20.17 8.56
N THR A 128 13.74 19.91 7.38
CA THR A 128 13.10 19.10 6.31
C THR A 128 13.80 17.77 6.19
N HIS A 129 13.02 16.69 6.20
CA HIS A 129 13.50 15.32 6.09
C HIS A 129 12.70 14.55 5.04
N GLN A 130 13.38 13.73 4.23
CA GLN A 130 12.74 12.84 3.28
C GLN A 130 12.13 11.64 4.01
N TYR A 131 11.00 11.11 3.49
CA TYR A 131 10.48 9.81 3.92
C TYR A 131 11.33 8.70 3.31
N THR A 132 12.13 8.04 4.13
CA THR A 132 13.19 7.12 3.70
C THR A 132 12.70 5.98 2.82
N ASP A 133 11.61 5.31 3.20
CA ASP A 133 11.03 4.20 2.44
C ASP A 133 10.47 4.66 1.09
N HIS A 134 9.83 5.83 1.05
CA HIS A 134 9.27 6.38 -0.20
C HIS A 134 10.34 6.78 -1.22
N GLN A 135 11.57 7.06 -0.78
CA GLN A 135 12.67 7.41 -1.69
C GLN A 135 12.98 6.30 -2.71
N MET A 136 12.72 5.03 -2.37
CA MET A 136 12.85 3.93 -3.34
C MET A 136 11.95 4.11 -4.57
N THR A 137 10.78 4.73 -4.41
CA THR A 137 9.87 5.00 -5.54
C THR A 137 10.43 6.06 -6.47
N PHE A 138 11.03 7.12 -5.92
CA PHE A 138 11.68 8.18 -6.72
C PHE A 138 12.95 7.66 -7.38
N GLN A 139 13.76 6.88 -6.68
CA GLN A 139 14.94 6.20 -7.22
C GLN A 139 14.59 5.28 -8.40
N LEU A 140 13.48 4.53 -8.28
CA LEU A 140 12.99 3.68 -9.37
C LEU A 140 12.65 4.50 -10.61
N ALA A 141 11.95 5.63 -10.43
CA ALA A 141 11.60 6.51 -11.54
C ALA A 141 12.85 7.11 -12.21
N GLU A 142 13.84 7.56 -11.42
CA GLU A 142 15.13 8.03 -11.96
C GLU A 142 15.83 6.95 -12.79
N LEU A 143 15.89 5.73 -12.27
CA LEU A 143 16.52 4.60 -12.95
C LEU A 143 15.80 4.26 -14.27
N LEU A 144 14.47 4.19 -14.25
CA LEU A 144 13.67 3.92 -15.44
C LEU A 144 13.79 5.04 -16.48
N ASN A 145 13.86 6.30 -16.04
CA ASN A 145 14.09 7.44 -16.94
C ASN A 145 15.47 7.36 -17.62
N GLU A 146 16.51 6.95 -16.91
CA GLU A 146 17.83 6.75 -17.52
C GLU A 146 17.83 5.58 -18.49
N MET A 147 17.19 4.46 -18.12
CA MET A 147 17.07 3.28 -18.98
C MET A 147 16.27 3.57 -20.27
N ASN A 148 15.30 4.48 -20.21
CA ASN A 148 14.44 4.88 -21.35
C ASN A 148 14.74 6.28 -21.87
N LYS A 149 15.96 6.78 -21.71
CA LYS A 149 16.31 8.17 -22.10
C LYS A 149 16.01 8.52 -23.55
N ASP A 150 16.02 7.52 -24.45
CA ASP A 150 15.73 7.67 -25.87
C ASP A 150 14.23 7.51 -26.21
N GLU A 151 13.38 7.26 -25.22
CA GLU A 151 11.94 7.03 -25.32
C GLU A 151 11.15 8.07 -24.50
N PRO A 152 11.02 9.31 -24.98
CA PRO A 152 10.42 10.40 -24.18
C PRO A 152 8.96 10.14 -23.78
N GLY A 153 8.25 9.27 -24.50
CA GLY A 153 6.89 8.84 -24.14
C GLY A 153 6.80 8.03 -22.85
N LEU A 154 7.92 7.44 -22.40
CA LEU A 154 8.00 6.64 -21.17
C LEU A 154 8.57 7.43 -19.99
N ARG A 155 8.86 8.72 -20.17
CA ARG A 155 9.41 9.55 -19.11
C ARG A 155 8.44 9.69 -17.93
N ILE A 156 8.97 9.56 -16.72
CA ILE A 156 8.24 9.69 -15.45
C ILE A 156 8.64 11.02 -14.82
N ASP A 157 7.73 11.97 -14.78
CA ASP A 157 7.92 13.26 -14.13
C ASP A 157 6.97 13.38 -12.94
N PHE A 158 7.48 13.94 -11.82
CA PHE A 158 6.68 14.19 -10.63
C PHE A 158 6.25 15.66 -10.59
N ILE A 159 4.97 15.87 -10.28
CA ILE A 159 4.40 17.19 -10.04
C ILE A 159 3.92 17.30 -8.59
N PRO A 160 3.82 18.51 -8.02
CA PRO A 160 3.27 18.71 -6.70
C PRO A 160 1.85 18.17 -6.58
N TRP A 161 1.57 17.46 -5.49
CA TRP A 161 0.21 17.12 -5.10
C TRP A 161 -0.24 18.09 -4.02
N ILE A 162 -1.35 18.76 -4.26
CA ILE A 162 -1.95 19.67 -3.27
C ILE A 162 -2.88 18.86 -2.38
N GLN A 163 -2.44 18.60 -1.13
CA GLN A 163 -3.20 17.79 -0.19
C GLN A 163 -4.39 18.56 0.39
N HIS A 164 -4.19 19.86 0.68
CA HIS A 164 -5.21 20.75 1.22
C HIS A 164 -5.18 22.12 0.54
N HIS A 165 -6.36 22.71 0.43
CA HIS A 165 -6.53 24.07 -0.04
C HIS A 165 -7.42 24.86 0.91
N ALA A 166 -7.14 26.13 1.12
CA ALA A 166 -7.87 26.99 2.06
C ALA A 166 -9.38 27.09 1.75
N ASN A 167 -9.74 27.02 0.48
CA ASN A 167 -11.12 27.14 0.00
C ASN A 167 -11.86 25.80 -0.15
N GLU A 168 -11.29 24.68 0.30
CA GLU A 168 -12.00 23.40 0.35
C GLU A 168 -13.32 23.54 1.09
N LEU A 169 -14.39 22.96 0.54
CA LEU A 169 -15.74 23.01 1.12
C LEU A 169 -15.93 21.87 2.12
N ILE A 170 -16.28 22.20 3.34
CA ILE A 170 -16.42 21.21 4.42
C ILE A 170 -17.87 21.24 4.92
N ALA A 171 -18.70 20.35 4.40
CA ALA A 171 -20.09 20.19 4.84
C ALA A 171 -20.23 19.15 5.97
N ARG A 172 -19.32 18.18 6.02
CA ARG A 172 -19.36 17.12 7.05
C ARG A 172 -18.90 17.65 8.39
N GLY A 173 -19.77 17.51 9.40
CA GLY A 173 -19.42 17.95 10.75
C GLY A 173 -19.42 19.47 10.93
N THR A 174 -20.04 20.22 10.02
CA THR A 174 -20.13 21.68 10.09
C THR A 174 -21.57 22.17 9.96
N GLY A 175 -21.83 23.41 10.37
CA GLY A 175 -23.04 24.17 10.03
C GLY A 175 -22.88 24.80 8.65
N ARG A 176 -24.01 25.20 8.04
CA ARG A 176 -24.00 26.12 6.88
C ARG A 176 -24.05 27.57 7.35
N HIS A 177 -23.52 28.48 6.54
CA HIS A 177 -23.73 29.91 6.74
C HIS A 177 -25.23 30.29 6.65
N PRO A 178 -25.66 31.45 7.18
CA PRO A 178 -27.04 31.88 7.12
C PRO A 178 -27.61 31.98 5.69
N ASP A 179 -26.76 32.19 4.70
CA ASP A 179 -27.09 32.23 3.27
C ASP A 179 -27.17 30.83 2.63
N GLY A 180 -26.98 29.75 3.43
CA GLY A 180 -27.05 28.36 3.00
C GLY A 180 -25.73 27.78 2.41
N ARG A 181 -24.71 28.59 2.18
CA ARG A 181 -23.46 28.15 1.62
C ARG A 181 -22.67 27.28 2.59
N VAL A 182 -21.86 26.35 2.03
CA VAL A 182 -20.95 25.49 2.79
C VAL A 182 -19.73 26.30 3.20
N PRO A 183 -19.26 26.20 4.46
CA PRO A 183 -18.06 26.88 4.90
C PRO A 183 -16.81 26.25 4.27
N THR A 184 -15.80 27.11 4.08
CA THR A 184 -14.46 26.66 3.65
C THR A 184 -13.62 26.22 4.85
N ARG A 185 -12.55 25.48 4.58
CA ARG A 185 -11.54 25.12 5.59
C ARG A 185 -10.98 26.34 6.31
N ALA A 186 -10.66 27.41 5.55
CA ALA A 186 -10.15 28.65 6.13
C ALA A 186 -11.19 29.37 7.02
N GLU A 187 -12.47 29.40 6.62
CA GLU A 187 -13.54 30.00 7.42
C GLU A 187 -13.74 29.24 8.75
N ILE A 188 -13.67 27.89 8.72
CA ILE A 188 -13.75 27.06 9.94
C ILE A 188 -12.53 27.30 10.84
N ALA A 189 -11.34 27.45 10.27
CA ALA A 189 -10.13 27.75 11.04
C ALA A 189 -10.19 29.13 11.70
N ALA A 190 -10.81 30.11 11.03
CA ALA A 190 -11.00 31.47 11.55
C ALA A 190 -12.15 31.56 12.57
N ASP A 191 -13.22 30.79 12.39
CA ASP A 191 -14.38 30.74 13.30
C ASP A 191 -14.75 29.26 13.61
N PRO A 192 -14.16 28.68 14.68
CA PRO A 192 -14.44 27.30 15.08
C PRO A 192 -15.92 27.00 15.40
N ARG A 193 -16.78 28.01 15.58
CA ARG A 193 -18.23 27.83 15.80
C ARG A 193 -18.93 27.31 14.55
N LEU A 194 -18.34 27.46 13.37
CA LEU A 194 -18.84 26.85 12.13
C LEU A 194 -18.62 25.32 12.13
N GLY A 195 -17.64 24.83 12.87
CA GLY A 195 -17.45 23.40 13.12
C GLY A 195 -18.46 22.90 14.17
N ARG A 196 -18.80 21.62 14.10
CA ARG A 196 -19.56 20.98 15.18
C ARG A 196 -18.65 20.83 16.40
N PRO A 197 -19.14 21.11 17.62
CA PRO A 197 -18.38 20.82 18.83
C PRO A 197 -17.96 19.34 18.86
N ALA A 198 -16.82 19.06 19.48
CA ALA A 198 -16.46 17.68 19.81
C ALA A 198 -17.63 17.04 20.60
N PRO A 199 -17.96 15.76 20.32
CA PRO A 199 -19.06 15.07 21.00
C PRO A 199 -18.89 15.07 22.53
N LEU A 200 -17.64 15.11 23.01
CA LEU A 200 -17.24 15.18 24.40
C LEU A 200 -16.15 16.24 24.60
N SER A 201 -16.27 17.05 25.65
CA SER A 201 -15.26 18.02 26.09
C SER A 201 -14.91 17.86 27.56
N THR A 202 -14.86 16.62 28.06
CA THR A 202 -14.52 16.29 29.44
C THR A 202 -13.02 16.32 29.68
N ALA A 203 -12.61 16.46 30.94
CA ALA A 203 -11.19 16.34 31.32
C ALA A 203 -10.62 14.98 30.90
N GLU A 204 -11.37 13.89 31.10
CA GLU A 204 -11.01 12.54 30.71
C GLU A 204 -10.75 12.43 29.18
N TYR A 205 -11.60 13.03 28.36
CA TYR A 205 -11.39 13.09 26.89
C TYR A 205 -10.06 13.76 26.56
N GLY A 206 -9.79 14.93 27.15
CA GLY A 206 -8.54 15.65 26.93
C GLY A 206 -7.29 14.88 27.37
N GLU A 207 -7.37 14.25 28.54
CA GLU A 207 -6.26 13.43 29.08
C GLU A 207 -6.00 12.19 28.23
N THR A 208 -7.05 11.46 27.84
CA THR A 208 -6.93 10.24 27.01
C THR A 208 -6.35 10.59 25.66
N LYS A 209 -6.86 11.63 24.99
CA LYS A 209 -6.33 12.11 23.72
C LYS A 209 -4.86 12.51 23.83
N ALA A 210 -4.47 13.21 24.90
CA ALA A 210 -3.09 13.59 25.16
C ALA A 210 -2.19 12.38 25.43
N LYS A 211 -2.69 11.30 26.08
CA LYS A 211 -1.95 10.05 26.26
C LYS A 211 -1.71 9.36 24.92
N MET A 212 -2.75 9.21 24.08
CA MET A 212 -2.63 8.66 22.73
C MET A 212 -1.56 9.42 21.93
N GLN A 213 -1.66 10.73 21.87
CA GLN A 213 -0.71 11.56 21.14
C GLN A 213 0.74 11.40 21.64
N ARG A 214 0.97 11.34 22.96
CA ARG A 214 2.34 11.19 23.51
C ARG A 214 2.94 9.83 23.21
N ILE A 215 2.14 8.77 23.30
CA ILE A 215 2.65 7.39 23.18
C ILE A 215 2.77 7.01 21.70
N LEU A 216 1.74 7.29 20.89
CA LEU A 216 1.67 6.82 19.52
C LEU A 216 2.18 7.85 18.50
N MET A 217 1.87 9.13 18.71
CA MET A 217 2.06 10.21 17.75
C MET A 217 3.04 11.28 18.23
N SER A 218 3.98 10.95 19.13
CA SER A 218 5.02 11.90 19.52
C SER A 218 5.91 12.24 18.34
N GLU A 219 6.39 13.48 18.25
CA GLU A 219 7.30 13.91 17.17
C GLU A 219 8.54 13.01 17.08
N ALA A 220 9.10 12.59 18.20
CA ALA A 220 10.27 11.70 18.22
C ALA A 220 9.94 10.34 17.55
N ARG A 221 8.74 9.78 17.79
CA ARG A 221 8.32 8.53 17.18
C ARG A 221 8.06 8.70 15.69
N LEU A 222 7.38 9.78 15.29
CA LEU A 222 7.14 10.08 13.88
C LEU A 222 8.44 10.31 13.10
N ARG A 223 9.42 11.01 13.70
CA ARG A 223 10.76 11.17 13.13
C ARG A 223 11.48 9.81 12.98
N SER A 224 11.28 8.89 13.94
CA SER A 224 11.82 7.53 13.85
C SER A 224 11.24 6.76 12.68
N ILE A 225 9.91 6.79 12.50
CA ILE A 225 9.21 6.14 11.39
C ILE A 225 9.65 6.76 10.04
N GLN A 226 9.65 8.07 9.95
CA GLN A 226 10.05 8.78 8.74
C GLN A 226 11.48 8.44 8.32
N ARG A 227 12.39 8.25 9.29
CA ARG A 227 13.79 7.91 9.05
C ARG A 227 13.99 6.44 8.69
N ASP A 228 13.31 5.54 9.40
CA ASP A 228 13.47 4.09 9.24
C ASP A 228 12.21 3.35 9.74
N PRO A 229 11.19 3.18 8.88
CA PRO A 229 9.95 2.52 9.27
C PRO A 229 10.15 1.04 9.63
N TRP A 230 11.18 0.38 9.13
CA TRP A 230 11.45 -1.03 9.44
C TRP A 230 11.96 -1.21 10.86
N ARG A 231 12.89 -0.37 11.31
CA ARG A 231 13.32 -0.35 12.72
C ARG A 231 12.20 0.13 13.65
N ALA A 232 11.40 1.10 13.21
CA ALA A 232 10.24 1.55 13.97
C ALA A 232 9.22 0.42 14.14
N HIS A 233 8.96 -0.36 13.08
CA HIS A 233 8.12 -1.55 13.14
C HIS A 233 8.68 -2.59 14.13
N ARG A 234 9.96 -2.93 14.04
CA ARG A 234 10.60 -3.87 14.98
C ARG A 234 10.42 -3.40 16.43
N ARG A 235 10.70 -2.13 16.70
CA ARG A 235 10.51 -1.55 18.04
C ARG A 235 9.05 -1.64 18.49
N ALA A 236 8.10 -1.37 17.62
CA ALA A 236 6.68 -1.49 17.94
C ALA A 236 6.30 -2.93 18.32
N MET A 237 6.85 -3.94 17.61
CA MET A 237 6.67 -5.35 17.96
C MET A 237 7.28 -5.68 19.32
N ASP A 238 8.51 -5.20 19.62
CA ASP A 238 9.18 -5.41 20.89
C ASP A 238 8.45 -4.72 22.07
N GLU A 239 7.81 -3.57 21.81
CA GLU A 239 6.96 -2.85 22.76
C GLU A 239 5.56 -3.48 22.94
N GLY A 240 5.19 -4.49 22.15
CA GLY A 240 3.89 -5.16 22.19
C GLY A 240 2.74 -4.33 21.62
N LEU A 241 3.01 -3.39 20.72
CA LEU A 241 1.97 -2.53 20.14
C LEU A 241 1.09 -3.28 19.14
N ASP A 242 1.59 -4.35 18.54
CA ASP A 242 0.80 -5.25 17.69
C ASP A 242 -0.32 -5.99 18.46
N ASP A 243 -0.23 -6.06 19.79
CA ASP A 243 -1.24 -6.69 20.66
C ASP A 243 -2.49 -5.78 20.84
N TRP A 244 -2.47 -4.56 20.35
CA TRP A 244 -3.48 -3.55 20.60
C TRP A 244 -4.11 -2.98 19.34
N SER A 245 -5.44 -2.89 19.33
CA SER A 245 -6.11 -1.87 18.55
C SER A 245 -6.13 -0.55 19.33
N GLU A 246 -6.32 0.56 18.66
CA GLU A 246 -6.40 1.86 19.30
C GLU A 246 -7.52 1.90 20.37
N GLN A 247 -8.68 1.38 20.02
CA GLN A 247 -9.82 1.31 20.94
C GLN A 247 -9.52 0.45 22.16
N ALA A 248 -8.91 -0.73 21.96
CA ALA A 248 -8.55 -1.61 23.08
C ALA A 248 -7.49 -0.96 23.99
N MET A 249 -6.53 -0.25 23.41
CA MET A 249 -5.51 0.49 24.17
C MET A 249 -6.15 1.58 25.04
N MET A 250 -7.05 2.38 24.50
CA MET A 250 -7.75 3.40 25.28
C MET A 250 -8.54 2.79 26.44
N ARG A 251 -9.34 1.75 26.19
CA ARG A 251 -10.17 1.12 27.20
C ARG A 251 -9.37 0.40 28.28
N HIS A 252 -8.38 -0.37 27.91
CA HIS A 252 -7.72 -1.32 28.80
C HIS A 252 -6.36 -0.83 29.30
N ALA A 253 -5.56 -0.14 28.49
CA ALA A 253 -4.28 0.39 28.93
C ALA A 253 -4.41 1.78 29.58
N PHE A 254 -5.34 2.64 29.07
CA PHE A 254 -5.52 3.99 29.61
C PHE A 254 -6.72 4.10 30.55
N ASN A 255 -7.54 3.04 30.66
CA ASN A 255 -8.74 2.99 31.49
C ASN A 255 -9.74 4.10 31.13
N ALA A 256 -9.87 4.40 29.84
CA ALA A 256 -10.85 5.35 29.36
C ALA A 256 -12.26 4.76 29.38
N SER A 257 -13.26 5.61 29.64
CA SER A 257 -14.67 5.25 29.54
C SER A 257 -15.06 4.95 28.09
N ASP A 258 -16.16 4.20 27.92
CA ASP A 258 -16.67 3.87 26.59
C ASP A 258 -17.03 5.14 25.80
N ASP A 259 -17.68 6.12 26.44
CA ASP A 259 -18.05 7.39 25.82
C ASP A 259 -16.82 8.17 25.31
N VAL A 260 -15.73 8.18 26.09
CA VAL A 260 -14.47 8.83 25.69
C VAL A 260 -13.80 8.08 24.55
N THR A 261 -13.77 6.76 24.65
CA THR A 261 -13.19 5.91 23.60
C THR A 261 -13.89 6.12 22.26
N ASP A 262 -15.23 6.06 22.25
CA ASP A 262 -16.03 6.24 21.03
C ASP A 262 -15.96 7.68 20.49
N ALA A 263 -15.76 8.67 21.35
CA ALA A 263 -15.60 10.06 20.95
C ALA A 263 -14.23 10.38 20.34
N ILE A 264 -13.16 9.68 20.78
CA ILE A 264 -11.81 9.88 20.24
C ILE A 264 -11.66 9.14 18.92
N TRP A 265 -12.14 7.89 18.86
CA TRP A 265 -11.82 7.03 17.75
C TRP A 265 -12.84 5.94 17.41
N THR A 266 -12.74 5.48 16.18
CA THR A 266 -13.73 4.60 15.57
C THR A 266 -13.18 3.30 14.98
N ALA A 267 -11.88 3.14 14.75
CA ALA A 267 -11.34 1.89 14.21
C ALA A 267 -10.86 0.98 15.33
N SER A 268 -11.34 -0.23 15.36
CA SER A 268 -11.13 -1.15 16.46
C SER A 268 -10.32 -2.39 16.13
N ASP A 269 -10.10 -2.67 14.83
CA ASP A 269 -9.60 -3.97 14.39
C ASP A 269 -8.11 -3.96 14.05
N TYR A 270 -7.51 -2.79 13.80
CA TYR A 270 -6.15 -2.66 13.31
C TYR A 270 -5.15 -2.52 14.43
N ASP A 271 -3.93 -3.02 14.18
CA ASP A 271 -2.84 -2.77 15.10
C ASP A 271 -2.44 -1.28 15.13
N VAL A 272 -2.00 -0.86 16.29
CA VAL A 272 -1.65 0.54 16.54
C VAL A 272 -0.47 1.02 15.69
N PHE A 273 0.48 0.15 15.38
CA PHE A 273 1.63 0.53 14.55
C PHE A 273 1.19 0.94 13.15
N TRP A 274 0.34 0.13 12.52
CA TRP A 274 -0.11 0.42 11.17
C TRP A 274 -1.05 1.62 11.13
N ASP A 275 -2.11 1.61 11.93
CA ASP A 275 -3.16 2.61 11.83
C ASP A 275 -2.71 3.98 12.33
N GLU A 276 -2.15 4.04 13.53
CA GLU A 276 -1.80 5.30 14.18
C GLU A 276 -0.40 5.79 13.83
N MET A 277 0.58 4.93 13.74
CA MET A 277 1.94 5.36 13.53
C MET A 277 2.32 5.47 12.06
N VAL A 278 2.14 4.42 11.27
CA VAL A 278 2.63 4.42 9.89
C VAL A 278 1.67 5.11 8.95
N HIS A 279 0.39 4.73 8.96
CA HIS A 279 -0.59 5.32 8.05
C HIS A 279 -0.81 6.79 8.36
N ASN A 280 -1.07 7.12 9.62
CA ASN A 280 -1.34 8.49 10.04
C ASN A 280 -0.09 9.36 10.13
N SER A 281 1.13 8.81 10.26
CA SER A 281 2.35 9.62 10.28
C SER A 281 2.48 10.52 9.06
N ASN A 282 2.13 10.01 7.89
CA ASN A 282 2.16 10.78 6.64
C ASN A 282 1.01 11.81 6.56
N LEU A 283 -0.16 11.50 7.12
CA LEU A 283 -1.35 12.36 7.07
C LEU A 283 -1.41 13.35 8.24
N ALA A 284 -0.97 12.95 9.42
CA ALA A 284 -0.97 13.81 10.61
C ALA A 284 0.02 14.97 10.50
N GLN A 285 0.98 14.88 9.59
CA GLN A 285 1.91 15.99 9.28
C GLN A 285 1.25 17.10 8.45
N ASP A 286 0.13 16.81 7.78
CA ASP A 286 -0.47 17.68 6.77
C ASP A 286 -1.44 18.74 7.29
N GLY A 287 -1.43 19.06 8.55
CA GLY A 287 -2.20 20.21 8.98
C GLY A 287 -3.63 19.92 9.42
N GLY A 288 -3.79 19.87 10.61
CA GLY A 288 -4.93 20.17 11.46
C GLY A 288 -4.41 20.96 12.63
N ALA A 289 -5.26 21.46 13.49
CA ALA A 289 -4.85 22.09 14.74
C ALA A 289 -3.97 21.11 15.54
N GLY A 290 -2.68 21.37 15.60
CA GLY A 290 -1.71 20.51 16.27
C GLY A 290 -0.80 19.67 15.35
N ALA A 291 -0.91 19.79 14.03
CA ALA A 291 0.02 19.12 13.11
C ALA A 291 1.48 19.47 13.41
N LEU A 292 2.33 18.46 13.42
CA LEU A 292 3.75 18.59 13.76
C LEU A 292 4.59 19.17 12.61
N GLY A 293 4.07 19.11 11.37
CA GLY A 293 4.79 19.57 10.20
C GLY A 293 3.91 19.66 8.97
N GLU A 294 4.56 19.85 7.82
CA GLU A 294 3.94 19.88 6.50
C GLU A 294 4.63 18.86 5.61
N THR A 295 3.84 17.98 4.98
CA THR A 295 4.36 16.99 4.03
C THR A 295 4.37 17.57 2.62
N ASP A 296 5.52 17.46 1.95
CA ASP A 296 5.65 17.69 0.51
C ASP A 296 5.15 16.46 -0.23
N TRP A 297 4.00 16.57 -0.86
CA TRP A 297 3.35 15.50 -1.62
C TRP A 297 3.64 15.60 -3.10
N ARG A 298 3.77 14.45 -3.76
CA ARG A 298 3.98 14.33 -5.21
C ARG A 298 2.97 13.38 -5.84
N CYS A 299 2.67 13.61 -7.12
CA CYS A 299 2.03 12.63 -7.99
C CYS A 299 2.78 12.58 -9.33
N VAL A 300 2.46 11.59 -10.16
CA VAL A 300 3.07 11.43 -11.49
C VAL A 300 2.27 12.21 -12.52
N ASP A 301 2.92 13.06 -13.29
CA ASP A 301 2.29 13.77 -14.41
C ASP A 301 1.82 12.79 -15.48
N GLY A 302 0.56 12.94 -15.92
CA GLY A 302 -0.06 12.00 -16.86
C GLY A 302 -0.41 10.63 -16.25
N GLY A 303 -0.20 10.46 -14.93
CA GLY A 303 -0.68 9.32 -14.15
C GLY A 303 0.35 8.24 -13.82
N PHE A 304 0.07 7.52 -12.77
CA PHE A 304 0.99 6.52 -12.19
C PHE A 304 1.24 5.29 -13.08
N ASN A 305 0.40 4.99 -14.08
CA ASN A 305 0.68 3.92 -15.04
C ASN A 305 2.03 4.11 -15.74
N ARG A 306 2.49 5.36 -15.92
CA ARG A 306 3.82 5.66 -16.50
C ARG A 306 4.94 4.91 -15.78
N MET A 307 4.83 4.73 -14.45
CA MET A 307 5.84 3.98 -13.68
C MET A 307 5.93 2.50 -14.07
N THR A 308 4.80 1.88 -14.44
CA THR A 308 4.79 0.47 -14.83
C THR A 308 5.00 0.28 -16.33
N ASP A 309 4.52 1.21 -17.14
CA ASP A 309 4.70 1.17 -18.60
C ASP A 309 6.17 1.34 -18.98
N ALA A 310 6.93 2.11 -18.19
CA ALA A 310 8.37 2.31 -18.39
C ALA A 310 9.22 1.02 -18.26
N PHE A 311 8.68 -0.04 -17.67
CA PHE A 311 9.34 -1.36 -17.66
C PHE A 311 9.18 -2.15 -18.95
N LEU A 312 8.15 -1.86 -19.77
CA LEU A 312 7.78 -2.70 -20.91
C LEU A 312 8.92 -2.97 -21.89
N PRO A 313 9.76 -2.00 -22.28
CA PRO A 313 10.91 -2.27 -23.16
C PRO A 313 11.87 -3.32 -22.60
N HIS A 314 11.99 -3.43 -21.28
CA HIS A 314 12.98 -4.26 -20.59
C HIS A 314 12.49 -5.66 -20.23
N VAL A 315 11.15 -5.86 -20.17
CA VAL A 315 10.55 -7.14 -19.77
C VAL A 315 9.83 -7.87 -20.88
N ARG A 316 9.56 -7.21 -22.02
CA ARG A 316 8.68 -7.66 -23.11
C ARG A 316 8.96 -9.10 -23.56
N ASP A 317 10.21 -9.46 -23.76
CA ASP A 317 10.58 -10.77 -24.32
C ASP A 317 10.29 -11.93 -23.36
N ARG A 318 10.27 -11.65 -22.07
CA ARG A 318 10.06 -12.62 -20.99
C ARG A 318 8.72 -12.43 -20.27
N LEU A 319 7.85 -11.52 -20.77
CA LEU A 319 6.51 -11.26 -20.25
C LEU A 319 5.48 -12.15 -20.93
N ARG A 320 4.64 -12.80 -20.12
CA ARG A 320 3.53 -13.66 -20.56
C ARG A 320 2.21 -13.12 -20.04
N LEU A 321 1.58 -12.25 -20.81
CA LEU A 321 0.23 -11.71 -20.50
C LEU A 321 -0.86 -12.75 -20.72
N GLY A 322 -1.99 -12.57 -20.07
CA GLY A 322 -3.16 -13.43 -20.21
C GLY A 322 -2.97 -14.85 -19.69
N ARG A 323 -2.09 -15.03 -18.71
CA ARG A 323 -1.76 -16.33 -18.09
C ARG A 323 -2.16 -16.34 -16.62
N LYS A 324 -3.42 -16.62 -16.33
CA LYS A 324 -3.93 -16.72 -14.97
C LYS A 324 -3.44 -18.02 -14.32
N VAL A 325 -2.46 -17.92 -13.41
CA VAL A 325 -1.99 -19.07 -12.63
C VAL A 325 -3.12 -19.56 -11.73
N THR A 326 -3.40 -20.87 -11.80
CA THR A 326 -4.49 -21.50 -11.05
C THR A 326 -4.02 -22.60 -10.11
N ARG A 327 -2.79 -23.10 -10.28
CA ARG A 327 -2.21 -24.14 -9.43
C ARG A 327 -0.70 -24.02 -9.37
N LEU A 328 -0.16 -24.28 -8.18
CA LEU A 328 1.26 -24.44 -7.92
C LEU A 328 1.48 -25.80 -7.24
N GLU A 329 2.43 -26.58 -7.72
CA GLU A 329 2.78 -27.84 -7.11
C GLU A 329 4.32 -28.02 -7.04
N PRO A 330 4.87 -28.53 -5.93
CA PRO A 330 6.25 -28.94 -5.87
C PRO A 330 6.44 -30.23 -6.68
N VAL A 331 7.49 -30.26 -7.48
CA VAL A 331 7.83 -31.43 -8.31
C VAL A 331 9.24 -31.88 -7.96
N ARG A 332 9.38 -33.12 -7.52
CA ARG A 332 10.69 -33.72 -7.28
C ARG A 332 11.19 -34.38 -8.56
N ARG A 333 12.31 -33.92 -9.12
CA ARG A 333 12.92 -34.56 -10.30
C ARG A 333 13.89 -35.62 -9.92
N GLN A 334 13.84 -36.72 -10.65
CA GLN A 334 14.90 -37.73 -10.74
C GLN A 334 15.78 -37.41 -11.98
N PRO A 335 17.11 -37.51 -11.95
CA PRO A 335 17.95 -38.12 -10.90
C PRO A 335 18.57 -37.10 -9.93
N ASP A 336 18.45 -35.78 -10.13
CA ASP A 336 19.17 -34.78 -9.32
C ASP A 336 18.54 -34.55 -7.92
N GLY A 337 17.33 -35.07 -7.69
CA GLY A 337 16.62 -34.99 -6.43
C GLY A 337 16.13 -33.57 -6.05
N ARG A 338 16.42 -32.57 -6.90
CA ARG A 338 16.04 -31.18 -6.61
C ARG A 338 14.54 -30.98 -6.71
N THR A 339 13.98 -30.22 -5.76
CA THR A 339 12.61 -29.79 -5.82
C THR A 339 12.51 -28.62 -6.79
N ARG A 340 11.49 -28.61 -7.61
CA ARG A 340 11.09 -27.53 -8.51
C ARG A 340 9.65 -27.18 -8.28
N THR A 341 9.21 -26.03 -8.77
CA THR A 341 7.81 -25.65 -8.80
C THR A 341 7.25 -25.86 -10.20
N ARG A 342 6.06 -26.46 -10.30
CA ARG A 342 5.27 -26.50 -11.54
C ARG A 342 4.08 -25.57 -11.36
N LEU A 343 3.96 -24.61 -12.27
CA LEU A 343 2.83 -23.70 -12.34
C LEU A 343 1.89 -24.13 -13.46
N TRP A 344 0.59 -24.09 -13.18
CA TRP A 344 -0.46 -24.31 -14.16
C TRP A 344 -1.21 -23.00 -14.34
N TRP A 345 -1.51 -22.65 -15.58
CA TRP A 345 -2.29 -21.46 -15.89
C TRP A 345 -3.34 -21.72 -16.94
N ARG A 346 -4.39 -20.89 -16.90
CA ARG A 346 -5.38 -20.81 -17.95
C ARG A 346 -5.07 -19.59 -18.81
N PRO A 347 -5.14 -19.69 -20.15
CA PRO A 347 -5.15 -18.50 -21.00
C PRO A 347 -6.31 -17.59 -20.59
N ALA A 348 -6.11 -16.25 -20.62
CA ALA A 348 -7.22 -15.33 -20.43
C ALA A 348 -8.34 -15.64 -21.41
N ALA A 349 -9.59 -15.45 -20.99
CA ALA A 349 -10.78 -15.79 -21.74
C ALA A 349 -10.86 -15.02 -23.07
N GLY A 350 -10.31 -15.61 -24.11
CA GLY A 350 -10.64 -15.32 -25.50
C GLY A 350 -11.43 -16.51 -26.02
N ASN A 351 -12.67 -16.33 -26.43
CA ASN A 351 -13.57 -17.19 -27.21
C ASN A 351 -13.27 -18.70 -27.32
N GLY A 352 -12.98 -19.37 -26.19
CA GLY A 352 -12.65 -20.79 -26.20
C GLY A 352 -12.80 -21.44 -24.84
N THR A 353 -14.03 -21.72 -24.41
CA THR A 353 -14.30 -22.71 -23.36
C THR A 353 -13.76 -24.06 -23.86
N GLY A 354 -12.59 -24.50 -23.33
CA GLY A 354 -12.06 -25.82 -23.65
C GLY A 354 -10.55 -25.92 -23.87
N ARG A 355 -9.76 -24.84 -23.80
CA ARG A 355 -8.31 -24.99 -23.85
C ARG A 355 -7.81 -25.70 -22.59
N ARG A 356 -7.00 -26.73 -22.78
CA ARG A 356 -6.35 -27.43 -21.66
C ARG A 356 -5.43 -26.45 -20.91
N PRO A 357 -5.35 -26.55 -19.58
CA PRO A 357 -4.36 -25.80 -18.81
C PRO A 357 -2.95 -26.06 -19.38
N GLU A 358 -2.17 -25.00 -19.50
CA GLU A 358 -0.75 -25.07 -19.83
C GLU A 358 0.06 -25.06 -18.52
N SER A 359 1.27 -25.56 -18.56
CA SER A 359 2.15 -25.55 -17.38
C SER A 359 3.61 -25.30 -17.76
N GLY A 360 4.38 -24.79 -16.78
CA GLY A 360 5.82 -24.63 -16.83
C GLY A 360 6.46 -25.08 -15.52
N GLU A 361 7.72 -25.53 -15.59
CA GLU A 361 8.49 -25.92 -14.42
C GLU A 361 9.66 -24.97 -14.23
N TYR A 362 9.86 -24.54 -12.99
CA TYR A 362 10.88 -23.57 -12.60
C TYR A 362 11.63 -24.03 -11.38
N ASP A 363 12.89 -23.63 -11.26
CA ASP A 363 13.69 -23.93 -10.06
C ASP A 363 13.16 -23.13 -8.85
N TYR A 364 12.68 -21.91 -9.07
CA TYR A 364 12.04 -21.06 -8.05
C TYR A 364 10.81 -20.35 -8.60
N THR A 365 9.86 -20.07 -7.71
CA THR A 365 8.71 -19.20 -7.98
C THR A 365 8.72 -18.01 -7.03
N ILE A 366 8.67 -16.79 -7.56
CA ILE A 366 8.43 -15.56 -6.80
C ILE A 366 6.97 -15.19 -7.00
N MET A 367 6.16 -15.35 -5.93
CA MET A 367 4.72 -15.11 -5.94
C MET A 367 4.46 -13.67 -5.51
N THR A 368 4.05 -12.82 -6.45
CA THR A 368 3.73 -11.40 -6.18
C THR A 368 2.23 -11.14 -6.13
N ALA A 369 1.41 -12.14 -6.48
CA ALA A 369 -0.04 -12.05 -6.39
C ALA A 369 -0.47 -11.89 -4.92
N PRO A 370 -1.39 -10.96 -4.61
CA PRO A 370 -1.85 -10.78 -3.23
C PRO A 370 -2.59 -12.03 -2.72
N PHE A 371 -2.60 -12.23 -1.40
CA PHE A 371 -3.25 -13.39 -0.80
C PHE A 371 -4.75 -13.44 -1.09
N THR A 372 -5.39 -12.34 -1.37
CA THR A 372 -6.75 -12.29 -1.90
C THR A 372 -6.91 -13.11 -3.19
N MET A 373 -5.86 -13.19 -4.00
CA MET A 373 -5.87 -13.94 -5.27
C MET A 373 -5.31 -15.35 -5.12
N THR A 374 -4.29 -15.55 -4.27
CA THR A 374 -3.75 -16.91 -4.03
C THR A 374 -4.79 -17.85 -3.40
N ARG A 375 -5.80 -17.32 -2.72
CA ARG A 375 -6.95 -18.08 -2.20
C ARG A 375 -7.75 -18.82 -3.26
N PHE A 376 -7.64 -18.42 -4.52
CA PHE A 376 -8.30 -19.08 -5.66
C PHE A 376 -7.39 -20.05 -6.40
N MET A 377 -6.16 -20.25 -5.93
CA MET A 377 -5.21 -21.19 -6.51
C MET A 377 -5.25 -22.53 -5.78
N ASP A 378 -5.03 -23.60 -6.52
CA ASP A 378 -4.73 -24.92 -5.94
C ASP A 378 -3.26 -24.91 -5.51
N LEU A 379 -3.01 -24.84 -4.20
CA LEU A 379 -1.70 -24.66 -3.60
C LEU A 379 -1.26 -25.92 -2.85
N PRO A 380 0.06 -26.18 -2.74
CA PRO A 380 0.57 -27.28 -1.92
C PRO A 380 0.29 -27.02 -0.43
N ALA A 381 0.47 -28.03 0.38
CA ALA A 381 0.42 -27.90 1.83
C ALA A 381 1.65 -27.10 2.33
N PHE A 382 1.48 -25.81 2.50
CA PHE A 382 2.44 -24.95 3.19
C PHE A 382 2.37 -25.16 4.70
N SER A 383 3.31 -24.57 5.45
CA SER A 383 3.25 -24.55 6.91
C SER A 383 1.88 -24.05 7.40
N SER A 384 1.45 -24.49 8.56
CA SER A 384 0.12 -24.17 9.08
C SER A 384 -0.11 -22.66 9.24
N VAL A 385 0.92 -21.91 9.66
CA VAL A 385 0.86 -20.46 9.83
C VAL A 385 0.76 -19.76 8.48
N LEU A 386 1.56 -20.16 7.48
CA LEU A 386 1.48 -19.58 6.13
C LEU A 386 0.13 -19.89 5.47
N SER A 387 -0.33 -21.13 5.57
CA SER A 387 -1.66 -21.54 5.07
C SER A 387 -2.77 -20.73 5.75
N ARG A 388 -2.64 -20.45 7.05
CA ARG A 388 -3.58 -19.60 7.79
C ARG A 388 -3.54 -18.16 7.31
N ALA A 389 -2.35 -17.57 7.13
CA ALA A 389 -2.20 -16.20 6.61
C ALA A 389 -2.88 -16.02 5.25
N MET A 390 -2.82 -17.02 4.38
CA MET A 390 -3.47 -17.03 3.06
C MET A 390 -4.97 -17.33 3.11
N SER A 391 -5.51 -17.85 4.22
CA SER A 391 -6.93 -18.21 4.32
C SER A 391 -7.85 -16.96 4.36
N GLU A 392 -9.15 -17.16 4.25
CA GLU A 392 -10.14 -16.09 4.36
C GLU A 392 -10.15 -15.39 5.74
N GLN A 393 -9.77 -16.13 6.79
CA GLN A 393 -9.64 -15.63 8.15
C GLN A 393 -8.21 -15.22 8.50
N GLY A 394 -7.32 -15.19 7.51
CA GLY A 394 -5.93 -14.83 7.67
C GLY A 394 -5.68 -13.33 7.53
N LEU A 395 -4.60 -13.00 6.83
CA LEU A 395 -4.20 -11.61 6.63
C LEU A 395 -5.33 -10.77 6.02
N ARG A 396 -5.65 -9.66 6.67
CA ARG A 396 -6.79 -8.81 6.29
C ARG A 396 -6.42 -7.83 5.19
N PHE A 397 -7.44 -7.49 4.41
CA PHE A 397 -7.33 -6.54 3.31
C PHE A 397 -8.50 -5.56 3.34
N LYS A 398 -8.24 -4.34 2.91
CA LYS A 398 -9.26 -3.30 2.76
C LYS A 398 -9.68 -3.14 1.32
N SER A 399 -10.95 -2.78 1.16
CA SER A 399 -11.52 -2.36 -0.10
C SER A 399 -11.48 -0.84 -0.25
N ALA A 400 -11.56 -0.37 -1.49
CA ALA A 400 -11.73 1.04 -1.82
C ALA A 400 -12.47 1.16 -3.15
N CYS A 401 -13.29 2.21 -3.25
CA CYS A 401 -13.93 2.60 -4.48
C CYS A 401 -13.56 4.04 -4.84
N LYS A 402 -13.39 4.29 -6.14
CA LYS A 402 -13.24 5.61 -6.72
C LYS A 402 -14.24 5.80 -7.86
N VAL A 403 -14.75 7.03 -7.95
CA VAL A 403 -15.56 7.50 -9.09
C VAL A 403 -15.03 8.86 -9.49
N SER A 404 -14.66 9.02 -10.76
CA SER A 404 -14.19 10.28 -11.31
C SER A 404 -15.19 10.79 -12.33
N LEU A 405 -15.82 11.92 -12.04
CA LEU A 405 -16.80 12.57 -12.91
C LEU A 405 -16.15 13.65 -13.76
N LEU A 406 -16.40 13.64 -15.08
CA LEU A 406 -15.85 14.63 -16.00
C LEU A 406 -16.84 15.80 -16.17
N PHE A 407 -16.34 17.00 -15.95
CA PHE A 407 -17.05 18.27 -16.16
C PHE A 407 -16.49 19.00 -17.40
N ARG A 408 -17.36 19.73 -18.12
CA ARG A 408 -16.97 20.49 -19.32
C ARG A 408 -15.95 21.57 -19.04
N GLU A 409 -15.98 22.13 -17.83
CA GLU A 409 -15.02 23.13 -17.36
C GLU A 409 -14.88 23.03 -15.83
N ARG A 410 -13.78 23.57 -15.30
CA ARG A 410 -13.44 23.57 -13.88
C ARG A 410 -14.13 24.72 -13.15
N PHE A 411 -15.44 24.63 -12.98
CA PHE A 411 -16.26 25.66 -12.32
C PHE A 411 -15.81 25.96 -10.87
N TRP A 412 -15.20 25.00 -10.19
CA TRP A 412 -14.64 25.16 -8.83
C TRP A 412 -13.38 26.05 -8.78
N GLU A 413 -12.71 26.29 -9.91
CA GLU A 413 -11.55 27.18 -10.00
C GLU A 413 -11.97 28.66 -10.27
N ARG A 414 -13.27 28.94 -10.30
CA ARG A 414 -13.83 30.27 -10.58
C ARG A 414 -14.41 30.94 -9.33
N GLY A 415 -14.73 32.23 -9.47
CA GLY A 415 -15.40 33.00 -8.44
C GLY A 415 -14.50 33.44 -7.28
N PRO A 416 -15.08 33.88 -6.16
CA PRO A 416 -14.32 34.50 -5.06
C PRO A 416 -13.60 33.51 -4.16
N ARG A 417 -13.87 32.21 -4.29
CA ARG A 417 -13.30 31.12 -3.48
C ARG A 417 -12.84 29.97 -4.38
N PRO A 418 -11.88 30.22 -5.30
CA PRO A 418 -11.41 29.19 -6.21
C PRO A 418 -10.70 28.07 -5.44
N ILE A 419 -10.88 26.83 -5.90
CA ILE A 419 -10.25 25.64 -5.32
C ILE A 419 -9.25 25.09 -6.32
N PHE A 420 -7.98 24.97 -5.91
CA PHE A 420 -6.90 24.43 -6.72
C PHE A 420 -6.31 23.20 -6.01
N GLY A 421 -6.67 21.99 -6.47
CA GLY A 421 -6.30 20.76 -5.78
C GLY A 421 -7.00 20.59 -4.43
N GLY A 422 -6.47 19.71 -3.57
CA GLY A 422 -7.08 19.38 -2.29
C GLY A 422 -8.34 18.55 -2.42
N TYR A 423 -9.18 18.55 -1.37
CA TYR A 423 -10.45 17.81 -1.39
C TYR A 423 -11.53 18.48 -0.53
N SER A 424 -12.76 18.41 -0.97
CA SER A 424 -13.94 18.80 -0.20
C SER A 424 -14.63 17.62 0.46
N MET A 425 -15.31 17.87 1.58
CA MET A 425 -16.03 16.87 2.36
C MET A 425 -17.54 17.12 2.29
N PRO A 426 -18.31 16.34 1.52
CA PRO A 426 -19.76 16.47 1.44
C PRO A 426 -20.43 16.08 2.76
N ALA A 427 -21.69 16.50 2.96
CA ALA A 427 -22.48 16.15 4.13
C ALA A 427 -22.82 14.66 4.20
N SER A 428 -22.97 14.00 3.06
CA SER A 428 -23.24 12.56 2.97
C SER A 428 -22.14 11.75 3.66
N LEU A 429 -22.52 10.86 4.58
CA LEU A 429 -21.59 9.93 5.23
C LEU A 429 -21.10 8.85 4.28
N ALA A 430 -21.91 8.47 3.29
CA ALA A 430 -21.54 7.45 2.30
C ALA A 430 -20.44 7.99 1.36
N VAL A 431 -20.62 9.20 0.82
CA VAL A 431 -19.63 9.80 -0.08
C VAL A 431 -18.42 10.26 0.72
N GLY A 432 -17.24 9.76 0.35
CA GLY A 432 -15.98 10.15 0.97
C GLY A 432 -15.48 11.52 0.50
N ALA A 433 -14.17 11.71 0.52
CA ALA A 433 -13.55 12.93 0.01
C ALA A 433 -13.77 13.07 -1.51
N LEU A 434 -13.95 14.31 -1.95
CA LEU A 434 -14.07 14.73 -3.35
C LEU A 434 -12.81 15.51 -3.73
N TYR A 435 -11.88 14.85 -4.42
CA TYR A 435 -10.58 15.41 -4.79
C TYR A 435 -10.66 16.21 -6.08
N TYR A 436 -9.95 17.33 -6.13
CA TYR A 436 -9.81 18.18 -7.30
C TYR A 436 -8.46 17.92 -8.00
N PRO A 437 -8.36 18.22 -9.33
CA PRO A 437 -7.10 18.04 -10.06
C PRO A 437 -6.00 18.94 -9.48
N VAL A 438 -4.76 18.44 -9.59
CA VAL A 438 -3.54 19.18 -9.20
C VAL A 438 -2.67 19.56 -10.40
N TYR A 439 -3.19 19.34 -11.61
CA TYR A 439 -2.53 19.63 -12.88
C TYR A 439 -3.36 20.58 -13.75
N GLY A 440 -2.72 21.33 -14.64
CA GLY A 440 -3.40 22.30 -15.53
C GLY A 440 -4.25 23.31 -14.77
N LEU A 441 -3.76 23.81 -13.64
CA LEU A 441 -4.48 24.70 -12.74
C LEU A 441 -4.59 26.11 -13.34
N GLY A 442 -5.75 26.75 -13.13
CA GLY A 442 -6.00 28.12 -13.57
C GLY A 442 -6.14 28.30 -15.08
N GLU A 443 -6.43 27.24 -15.83
CA GLU A 443 -6.68 27.29 -17.27
C GLU A 443 -8.19 27.49 -17.54
N PRO A 444 -8.64 28.68 -17.95
CA PRO A 444 -10.07 28.95 -18.18
C PRO A 444 -10.66 28.04 -19.25
N GLY A 445 -11.84 27.47 -18.95
CA GLY A 445 -12.58 26.62 -19.89
C GLY A 445 -12.00 25.20 -20.07
N ARG A 446 -10.93 24.86 -19.37
CA ARG A 446 -10.41 23.50 -19.39
C ARG A 446 -11.41 22.53 -18.75
N PRO A 447 -11.68 21.37 -19.34
CA PRO A 447 -12.36 20.28 -18.67
C PRO A 447 -11.65 19.87 -17.39
N GLY A 448 -12.34 19.19 -16.48
CA GLY A 448 -11.69 18.68 -15.29
C GLY A 448 -12.48 17.57 -14.61
N LEU A 449 -11.80 16.88 -13.71
CA LEU A 449 -12.35 15.76 -12.98
C LEU A 449 -12.55 16.11 -11.50
N ILE A 450 -13.68 15.70 -10.93
CA ILE A 450 -13.81 15.56 -9.47
C ILE A 450 -13.83 14.07 -9.16
N THR A 451 -12.89 13.63 -8.33
CA THR A 451 -12.68 12.23 -8.00
C THR A 451 -13.15 11.94 -6.59
N HIS A 452 -14.23 11.16 -6.47
CA HIS A 452 -14.63 10.55 -5.21
C HIS A 452 -13.66 9.43 -4.82
N TYR A 453 -13.31 9.39 -3.54
CA TYR A 453 -12.56 8.30 -2.95
C TYR A 453 -13.14 7.91 -1.59
N ARG A 454 -13.41 6.61 -1.44
CA ARG A 454 -13.85 6.02 -0.18
C ARG A 454 -13.20 4.66 0.02
N GLY A 455 -12.55 4.48 1.17
CA GLY A 455 -12.03 3.19 1.63
C GLY A 455 -12.84 2.63 2.79
N GLY A 456 -12.54 1.39 3.16
CA GLY A 456 -13.14 0.70 4.29
C GLY A 456 -14.56 0.18 4.03
N ASP A 457 -15.31 -0.08 5.10
CA ASP A 457 -16.59 -0.78 5.07
C ASP A 457 -17.67 -0.13 4.19
N TRP A 458 -17.61 1.20 4.02
CA TRP A 458 -18.50 1.89 3.10
C TRP A 458 -18.23 1.52 1.64
N SER A 459 -16.97 1.26 1.27
CA SER A 459 -16.64 0.85 -0.09
C SER A 459 -17.20 -0.54 -0.43
N ASP A 460 -17.32 -1.41 0.55
CA ASP A 460 -17.91 -2.74 0.37
C ASP A 460 -19.40 -2.68 0.00
N ARG A 461 -20.11 -1.66 0.50
CA ARG A 461 -21.50 -1.42 0.16
C ARG A 461 -21.71 -0.92 -1.26
N PHE A 462 -20.71 -0.22 -1.82
CA PHE A 462 -20.83 0.30 -3.19
C PHE A 462 -20.75 -0.78 -4.26
N VAL A 463 -20.30 -1.99 -3.94
CA VAL A 463 -20.29 -3.11 -4.90
C VAL A 463 -21.69 -3.53 -5.35
N SER A 464 -22.72 -3.20 -4.55
CA SER A 464 -24.12 -3.47 -4.90
C SER A 464 -24.74 -2.43 -5.85
N LEU A 465 -24.08 -1.28 -6.03
CA LEU A 465 -24.52 -0.24 -6.95
C LEU A 465 -24.03 -0.54 -8.36
N THR A 466 -24.86 -0.22 -9.35
CA THR A 466 -24.39 -0.11 -10.73
C THR A 466 -23.43 1.07 -10.87
N ASP A 467 -22.66 1.09 -11.94
CA ASP A 467 -21.71 2.18 -12.20
C ASP A 467 -22.43 3.54 -12.28
N ALA A 468 -23.59 3.59 -12.96
CA ALA A 468 -24.41 4.78 -13.06
C ALA A 468 -24.97 5.24 -11.70
N GLN A 469 -25.51 4.31 -10.89
CA GLN A 469 -26.02 4.66 -9.55
C GLN A 469 -24.93 5.22 -8.65
N HIS A 470 -23.69 4.68 -8.75
CA HIS A 470 -22.58 5.21 -7.96
C HIS A 470 -22.15 6.60 -8.46
N ALA A 471 -22.12 6.81 -9.78
CA ALA A 471 -21.82 8.10 -10.38
C ALA A 471 -22.87 9.16 -9.99
N ASP A 472 -24.15 8.81 -10.05
CA ASP A 472 -25.27 9.71 -9.64
C ASP A 472 -25.16 10.10 -8.16
N LEU A 473 -24.85 9.13 -7.26
CA LEU A 473 -24.64 9.40 -5.84
C LEU A 473 -23.51 10.42 -5.62
N VAL A 474 -22.41 10.30 -6.38
CA VAL A 474 -21.28 11.23 -6.30
C VAL A 474 -21.65 12.60 -6.89
N LEU A 475 -22.38 12.63 -8.00
CA LEU A 475 -22.85 13.89 -8.62
C LEU A 475 -23.78 14.66 -7.69
N ASP A 476 -24.67 13.96 -6.98
CA ASP A 476 -25.53 14.56 -5.95
C ASP A 476 -24.71 15.25 -4.85
N ALA A 477 -23.66 14.58 -4.39
CA ALA A 477 -22.77 15.13 -3.38
C ALA A 477 -21.94 16.34 -3.89
N VAL A 478 -21.53 16.33 -5.16
CA VAL A 478 -20.86 17.48 -5.78
C VAL A 478 -21.85 18.65 -5.90
N ALA A 479 -23.09 18.38 -6.30
CA ALA A 479 -24.13 19.41 -6.41
C ALA A 479 -24.53 19.99 -5.03
N ASP A 480 -24.53 19.18 -3.96
CA ASP A 480 -24.76 19.68 -2.59
C ASP A 480 -23.69 20.68 -2.13
N LEU A 481 -22.45 20.51 -2.58
CA LEU A 481 -21.33 21.43 -2.27
C LEU A 481 -21.31 22.68 -3.14
N HIS A 482 -21.53 22.50 -4.46
CA HIS A 482 -21.28 23.53 -5.48
C HIS A 482 -22.55 24.12 -6.11
N GLY A 483 -23.70 23.53 -5.81
CA GLY A 483 -24.97 23.94 -6.41
C GLY A 483 -25.28 23.25 -7.75
N ASP A 484 -26.40 23.65 -8.37
CA ASP A 484 -26.93 23.03 -9.59
C ASP A 484 -26.03 23.21 -10.83
N GLU A 485 -25.10 24.14 -10.80
CA GLU A 485 -24.11 24.33 -11.86
C GLU A 485 -23.30 23.04 -12.11
N ALA A 486 -23.01 22.27 -11.05
CA ALA A 486 -22.34 20.98 -11.18
C ALA A 486 -23.09 20.01 -12.10
N ARG A 487 -24.43 19.92 -11.97
CA ARG A 487 -25.27 19.08 -12.83
C ARG A 487 -25.29 19.56 -14.28
N GLN A 488 -25.33 20.87 -14.49
CA GLN A 488 -25.36 21.47 -15.82
C GLN A 488 -24.05 21.28 -16.59
N LEU A 489 -22.92 21.24 -15.87
CA LEU A 489 -21.58 21.09 -16.45
C LEU A 489 -21.09 19.65 -16.53
N TYR A 490 -21.75 18.72 -15.87
CA TYR A 490 -21.45 17.31 -15.97
C TYR A 490 -21.65 16.80 -17.40
N THR A 491 -20.66 16.08 -17.93
CA THR A 491 -20.66 15.61 -19.33
C THR A 491 -21.38 14.29 -19.55
N GLY A 492 -21.73 13.56 -18.47
CA GLY A 492 -22.20 12.19 -18.53
C GLY A 492 -21.07 11.16 -18.58
N HIS A 493 -19.80 11.58 -18.73
CA HIS A 493 -18.65 10.67 -18.72
C HIS A 493 -18.08 10.53 -17.32
N PHE A 494 -17.79 9.31 -16.95
CA PHE A 494 -17.16 8.97 -15.68
C PHE A 494 -16.33 7.69 -15.79
N GLU A 495 -15.43 7.51 -14.83
CA GLU A 495 -14.75 6.24 -14.58
C GLU A 495 -15.06 5.79 -13.15
N ARG A 496 -15.31 4.50 -12.98
CA ARG A 496 -15.57 3.87 -11.68
C ARG A 496 -14.70 2.64 -11.50
N LEU A 497 -14.11 2.50 -10.32
CA LEU A 497 -13.43 1.28 -9.92
C LEU A 497 -13.68 1.00 -8.43
N CYS A 498 -14.23 -0.16 -8.14
CA CYS A 498 -14.25 -0.74 -6.79
C CYS A 498 -13.30 -1.93 -6.76
N TRP A 499 -12.23 -1.82 -5.99
CA TRP A 499 -11.16 -2.82 -5.99
C TRP A 499 -11.59 -4.20 -5.52
N LEU A 500 -12.66 -4.31 -4.72
CA LEU A 500 -13.24 -5.60 -4.34
C LEU A 500 -13.83 -6.37 -5.55
N GLN A 501 -14.22 -5.65 -6.61
CA GLN A 501 -14.76 -6.23 -7.85
C GLN A 501 -13.68 -6.51 -8.91
N ASP A 502 -12.43 -6.10 -8.67
CA ASP A 502 -11.32 -6.37 -9.60
C ASP A 502 -10.94 -7.85 -9.56
N GLU A 503 -11.01 -8.54 -10.69
CA GLU A 503 -10.80 -10.00 -10.80
C GLU A 503 -9.35 -10.43 -10.55
N HIS A 504 -8.40 -9.49 -10.50
CA HIS A 504 -6.95 -9.77 -10.36
C HIS A 504 -6.37 -9.22 -9.06
N ALA A 505 -7.14 -8.47 -8.27
CA ALA A 505 -6.71 -7.93 -6.98
C ALA A 505 -7.67 -8.30 -5.84
N ALA A 506 -8.98 -8.19 -6.07
CA ALA A 506 -10.06 -8.45 -5.10
C ALA A 506 -9.85 -7.71 -3.74
N ALA A 507 -9.07 -6.63 -3.72
CA ALA A 507 -8.84 -5.74 -2.59
C ALA A 507 -8.00 -4.54 -3.03
N ALA A 508 -8.07 -3.45 -2.28
CA ALA A 508 -7.28 -2.25 -2.53
C ALA A 508 -5.85 -2.36 -1.93
N TRP A 509 -5.74 -2.73 -0.67
CA TRP A 509 -4.45 -2.93 0.02
C TRP A 509 -4.59 -3.85 1.23
N CYS A 510 -3.45 -4.35 1.72
CA CYS A 510 -3.37 -5.08 2.97
C CYS A 510 -3.53 -4.12 4.16
N ARG A 511 -4.27 -4.55 5.17
CA ARG A 511 -4.40 -3.86 6.45
C ARG A 511 -4.52 -4.88 7.57
N PRO A 512 -3.39 -5.26 8.16
CA PRO A 512 -3.37 -6.29 9.20
C PRO A 512 -4.22 -5.91 10.41
N ASP A 513 -4.93 -6.89 10.94
CA ASP A 513 -5.57 -6.79 12.24
C ASP A 513 -4.53 -6.96 13.36
N VAL A 514 -4.98 -6.78 14.60
CA VAL A 514 -4.18 -7.01 15.81
C VAL A 514 -3.49 -8.37 15.76
N GLU A 515 -2.23 -8.43 16.16
CA GLU A 515 -1.33 -9.59 16.19
C GLU A 515 -0.93 -10.18 14.82
N GLN A 516 -1.48 -9.71 13.70
CA GLN A 516 -1.21 -10.32 12.40
C GLN A 516 0.21 -10.07 11.88
N HIS A 517 0.84 -8.96 12.23
CA HIS A 517 2.24 -8.73 11.91
C HIS A 517 3.15 -9.77 12.60
N ARG A 518 3.00 -9.93 13.90
CA ARG A 518 3.81 -10.87 14.69
C ARG A 518 3.57 -12.31 14.28
N LEU A 519 2.31 -12.66 14.03
CA LEU A 519 1.92 -14.05 13.75
C LEU A 519 2.31 -14.47 12.34
N TYR A 520 2.05 -13.64 11.33
CA TYR A 520 2.12 -14.09 9.93
C TYR A 520 3.39 -13.68 9.20
N MET A 521 3.98 -12.52 9.54
CA MET A 521 5.13 -12.01 8.80
C MET A 521 6.32 -12.99 8.80
N PRO A 522 6.69 -13.64 9.90
CA PRO A 522 7.76 -14.62 9.88
C PRO A 522 7.50 -15.79 8.95
N ALA A 523 6.24 -16.21 8.76
CA ALA A 523 5.88 -17.33 7.91
C ALA A 523 6.02 -17.00 6.43
N TYR A 524 5.44 -15.88 5.96
CA TYR A 524 5.51 -15.54 4.53
C TYR A 524 6.85 -14.90 4.11
N HIS A 525 7.77 -14.63 5.05
CA HIS A 525 9.16 -14.28 4.77
C HIS A 525 10.08 -15.51 4.59
N ARG A 526 9.57 -16.72 4.79
CA ARG A 526 10.32 -17.95 4.54
C ARG A 526 10.02 -18.48 3.15
N THR A 527 11.02 -19.16 2.56
CA THR A 527 10.83 -19.94 1.33
C THR A 527 10.26 -21.30 1.69
N GLU A 528 9.14 -21.64 1.09
CA GLU A 528 8.55 -22.97 1.20
C GLU A 528 8.31 -23.55 -0.21
N HIS A 529 8.68 -24.80 -0.44
CA HIS A 529 8.54 -25.43 -1.76
C HIS A 529 9.15 -24.60 -2.90
N ASN A 530 10.33 -24.01 -2.69
CA ASN A 530 11.00 -23.10 -3.63
C ASN A 530 10.11 -21.91 -4.08
N THR A 531 9.15 -21.52 -3.23
CA THR A 531 8.26 -20.38 -3.45
C THR A 531 8.56 -19.27 -2.45
N ILE A 532 8.80 -18.07 -2.96
CA ILE A 532 9.08 -16.86 -2.19
C ILE A 532 7.88 -15.93 -2.37
N PHE A 533 7.25 -15.52 -1.28
CA PHE A 533 6.11 -14.61 -1.30
C PHE A 533 6.59 -13.16 -1.15
N VAL A 534 6.18 -12.31 -2.08
CA VAL A 534 6.45 -10.87 -2.10
C VAL A 534 5.17 -10.11 -2.47
N GLY A 535 5.20 -8.81 -2.40
CA GLY A 535 4.05 -7.94 -2.65
C GLY A 535 3.82 -7.01 -1.47
N GLU A 536 3.04 -5.97 -1.67
CA GLU A 536 2.73 -4.96 -0.65
C GLU A 536 2.26 -5.60 0.66
N HIS A 537 1.49 -6.68 0.58
CA HIS A 537 0.94 -7.41 1.73
C HIS A 537 1.98 -8.17 2.56
N THR A 538 3.21 -8.31 2.08
CA THR A 538 4.31 -8.98 2.81
C THR A 538 5.32 -8.02 3.40
N ALA A 539 5.11 -6.71 3.25
CA ALA A 539 5.96 -5.68 3.84
C ALA A 539 5.46 -5.28 5.24
N PRO A 540 6.29 -4.66 6.08
CA PRO A 540 5.85 -4.14 7.38
C PRO A 540 4.96 -2.90 7.26
N THR A 541 5.03 -2.18 6.15
CA THR A 541 4.13 -1.06 5.82
C THR A 541 3.24 -1.44 4.64
N HIS A 542 2.08 -0.83 4.49
CA HIS A 542 1.08 -1.21 3.50
C HIS A 542 0.47 0.00 2.78
N ALA A 543 -0.31 -0.24 1.74
CA ALA A 543 -1.02 0.76 0.93
C ALA A 543 -0.14 1.72 0.11
N TRP A 544 1.17 1.56 0.12
CA TRP A 544 2.13 2.41 -0.58
C TRP A 544 2.93 1.65 -1.63
N ILE A 545 3.44 2.37 -2.64
CA ILE A 545 4.31 1.80 -3.66
C ILE A 545 5.63 1.32 -3.04
N SER A 546 6.16 2.09 -2.09
CA SER A 546 7.38 1.74 -1.33
C SER A 546 7.29 0.36 -0.67
N SER A 547 6.14 -0.01 -0.13
CA SER A 547 5.91 -1.33 0.47
C SER A 547 6.09 -2.47 -0.55
N SER A 548 5.59 -2.27 -1.78
CA SER A 548 5.79 -3.20 -2.89
C SER A 548 7.26 -3.33 -3.28
N LEU A 549 7.99 -2.21 -3.36
CA LEU A 549 9.41 -2.19 -3.69
C LEU A 549 10.25 -2.80 -2.59
N HIS A 550 9.97 -2.49 -1.32
CA HIS A 550 10.61 -3.12 -0.17
C HIS A 550 10.50 -4.65 -0.25
N SER A 551 9.31 -5.16 -0.52
CA SER A 551 9.10 -6.61 -0.62
C SER A 551 9.84 -7.23 -1.81
N ALA A 552 9.98 -6.52 -2.94
CA ALA A 552 10.75 -6.96 -4.09
C ALA A 552 12.25 -7.08 -3.76
N VAL A 553 12.80 -6.08 -3.05
CA VAL A 553 14.19 -6.12 -2.56
C VAL A 553 14.38 -7.32 -1.63
N ARG A 554 13.53 -7.49 -0.62
CA ARG A 554 13.60 -8.60 0.33
C ARG A 554 13.55 -9.95 -0.38
N GLY A 555 12.58 -10.18 -1.26
CA GLY A 555 12.44 -11.47 -1.94
C GLY A 555 13.61 -11.76 -2.89
N SER A 556 14.14 -10.76 -3.57
CA SER A 556 15.32 -10.90 -4.42
C SER A 556 16.57 -11.23 -3.60
N VAL A 557 16.79 -10.52 -2.48
CA VAL A 557 17.89 -10.80 -1.54
C VAL A 557 17.75 -12.21 -0.95
N GLN A 558 16.55 -12.62 -0.55
CA GLN A 558 16.27 -13.94 -0.03
C GLN A 558 16.68 -15.03 -1.04
N LEU A 559 16.26 -14.90 -2.31
CA LEU A 559 16.64 -15.82 -3.37
C LEU A 559 18.16 -15.86 -3.58
N LEU A 560 18.82 -14.70 -3.59
CA LEU A 560 20.27 -14.63 -3.76
C LEU A 560 21.03 -15.34 -2.64
N LEU A 561 20.57 -15.19 -1.40
CA LEU A 561 21.16 -15.89 -0.25
C LEU A 561 20.97 -17.42 -0.36
N GLU A 562 19.80 -17.89 -0.77
CA GLU A 562 19.53 -19.32 -1.00
C GLU A 562 20.43 -19.92 -2.10
N LEU A 563 20.73 -19.12 -3.12
CA LEU A 563 21.65 -19.50 -4.19
C LEU A 563 23.14 -19.35 -3.77
N GLY A 564 23.41 -18.85 -2.56
CA GLY A 564 24.76 -18.60 -2.06
C GLY A 564 25.46 -17.41 -2.72
N LEU A 565 24.69 -16.49 -3.32
CA LEU A 565 25.15 -15.27 -3.99
C LEU A 565 25.19 -14.10 -2.99
N VAL A 566 25.99 -14.24 -1.93
CA VAL A 566 26.02 -13.31 -0.78
C VAL A 566 26.45 -11.91 -1.20
N ASP A 567 27.46 -11.76 -2.06
CA ASP A 567 27.95 -10.45 -2.48
C ASP A 567 26.91 -9.70 -3.31
N GLN A 568 26.19 -10.41 -4.21
CA GLN A 568 25.09 -9.86 -4.98
C GLN A 568 23.92 -9.49 -4.09
N ALA A 569 23.62 -10.28 -3.07
CA ALA A 569 22.59 -9.98 -2.08
C ALA A 569 22.92 -8.68 -1.32
N LYS A 570 24.15 -8.51 -0.87
CA LYS A 570 24.65 -7.29 -0.21
C LYS A 570 24.60 -6.08 -1.15
N GLN A 571 25.06 -6.25 -2.39
CA GLN A 571 25.03 -5.19 -3.39
C GLN A 571 23.61 -4.69 -3.63
N LEU A 572 22.67 -5.60 -3.85
CA LEU A 572 21.27 -5.26 -4.07
C LEU A 572 20.66 -4.57 -2.86
N ASN A 573 20.89 -5.13 -1.67
CA ASN A 573 20.42 -4.58 -0.41
C ASN A 573 20.92 -3.15 -0.19
N GLU A 574 22.21 -2.91 -0.39
CA GLU A 574 22.84 -1.59 -0.25
C GLU A 574 22.33 -0.59 -1.29
N GLN A 575 22.16 -1.01 -2.55
CA GLN A 575 21.70 -0.16 -3.63
C GLN A 575 20.29 0.40 -3.38
N TRP A 576 19.38 -0.42 -2.85
CA TRP A 576 17.97 -0.07 -2.71
C TRP A 576 17.62 0.40 -1.30
N MET A 577 18.15 -0.26 -0.27
CA MET A 577 17.78 0.02 1.12
C MET A 577 18.87 0.83 1.83
N GLY A 578 20.13 0.42 1.77
CA GLY A 578 21.24 1.04 2.47
C GLY A 578 21.55 2.46 2.01
N ARG A 579 21.17 2.80 0.80
CA ARG A 579 21.28 4.16 0.28
C ARG A 579 20.46 5.17 1.10
N TRP A 580 19.32 4.76 1.62
CA TRP A 580 18.36 5.65 2.29
C TRP A 580 18.35 5.49 3.81
N ILE A 581 18.65 4.29 4.31
CA ILE A 581 18.74 4.03 5.74
C ILE A 581 20.10 4.51 6.23
N GLY A 582 20.13 5.63 6.94
CA GLY A 582 21.37 6.15 7.52
C GLY A 582 22.04 5.12 8.42
N ARG A 583 23.29 4.77 8.11
CA ARG A 583 24.12 3.96 9.00
C ARG A 583 24.48 4.80 10.20
N GLY A 584 23.73 4.64 11.25
CA GLY A 584 24.13 5.03 12.58
C GLY A 584 24.14 6.53 12.87
N GLY A 585 23.63 6.88 13.90
CA GLY A 585 23.85 7.95 14.82
C GLY A 585 23.38 7.45 16.15
#